data_583b83274a8b6b76e7b90e3ef7bc1630
#
_entry.id   583b83274a8b6b76e7b90e3ef7bc1630
#
_cell.length_a   1.000
_cell.length_b   1.000
_cell.length_c   1.000
_cell.angle_alpha   90.00
_cell.angle_beta   90.00
_cell.angle_gamma   90.00
#
_symmetry.space_group_name_H-M   'P 1'
#
loop_
_entity.id
_entity.type
_entity.pdbx_description
1 polymer ?
#
loop_
_entity_poly.entity_id
_entity_poly.type
_entity_poly.pdbx_seq_one_letter_code
_entity_poly.pdbx_strand_id
1 'polypeptide(L)'
;MNYNLDKARDLMVENQLRPNMINDLEILNIFRNTKKEDFLLEHDKDVTYSDVDISLDNNRGYLKNLHIAQLINSAKIKKNDKILHIGGMTGYVSVLLSYLCDRVIVIENNKSFIEILNRNIEQLKIENITVIESSLNDDYSISSTYDIVFIDNPVYEISENLKSQVNNSYGKLLTILKQNDYLSKAYKITNFENNFSYEFLFDVFTKNELYKKIETRFIF
;
A
#
# COMPACT_ATOMS: atom_id res chain seq x y z
N MET A 1 29.77 6.38 -10.61
CA MET A 1 28.81 6.19 -11.73
C MET A 1 27.58 6.97 -11.39
N ASN A 2 27.17 7.93 -12.23
CA ASN A 2 25.85 8.55 -12.01
C ASN A 2 24.77 7.51 -12.33
N TYR A 3 24.11 6.99 -11.31
CA TYR A 3 23.01 6.07 -11.44
C TYR A 3 21.82 6.85 -12.07
N ASN A 4 21.42 6.45 -13.28
CA ASN A 4 20.32 7.11 -13.98
C ASN A 4 18.99 6.49 -13.49
N LEU A 5 18.35 7.14 -12.52
CA LEU A 5 17.10 6.69 -11.90
C LEU A 5 15.94 6.60 -12.91
N ASP A 6 15.86 7.50 -13.88
CA ASP A 6 14.82 7.44 -14.91
C ASP A 6 14.94 6.17 -15.76
N LYS A 7 16.17 5.83 -16.17
CA LYS A 7 16.41 4.58 -16.91
C LYS A 7 16.16 3.35 -16.03
N ALA A 8 16.52 3.41 -14.75
CA ALA A 8 16.29 2.29 -13.82
C ALA A 8 14.79 2.06 -13.61
N ARG A 9 14.00 3.13 -13.52
CA ARG A 9 12.54 3.07 -13.41
C ARG A 9 11.89 2.45 -14.65
N ASP A 10 12.32 2.84 -15.85
CA ASP A 10 11.87 2.23 -17.10
C ASP A 10 12.20 0.74 -17.16
N LEU A 11 13.44 0.36 -16.80
CA LEU A 11 13.87 -1.03 -16.76
C LEU A 11 13.10 -1.85 -15.70
N MET A 12 12.76 -1.27 -14.56
CA MET A 12 11.92 -1.91 -13.56
C MET A 12 10.54 -2.25 -14.15
N VAL A 13 9.89 -1.32 -14.86
CA VAL A 13 8.61 -1.56 -15.52
C VAL A 13 8.73 -2.67 -16.57
N GLU A 14 9.74 -2.62 -17.44
CA GLU A 14 9.89 -3.58 -18.55
C GLU A 14 10.38 -4.96 -18.09
N ASN A 15 11.24 -5.04 -17.08
CA ASN A 15 11.92 -6.28 -16.69
C ASN A 15 11.37 -6.91 -15.40
N GLN A 16 10.65 -6.15 -14.56
CA GLN A 16 10.05 -6.68 -13.32
C GLN A 16 8.52 -6.75 -13.41
N LEU A 17 7.84 -5.72 -13.92
CA LEU A 17 6.38 -5.70 -13.91
C LEU A 17 5.78 -6.49 -15.08
N ARG A 18 6.16 -6.18 -16.32
CA ARG A 18 5.60 -6.84 -17.53
C ARG A 18 5.78 -8.36 -17.54
N PRO A 19 6.98 -8.93 -17.26
CA PRO A 19 7.16 -10.38 -17.27
C PRO A 19 6.33 -11.09 -16.17
N ASN A 20 5.94 -10.37 -15.14
CA ASN A 20 5.10 -10.87 -14.04
C ASN A 20 3.61 -10.54 -14.21
N MET A 21 3.15 -10.47 -15.46
CA MET A 21 1.74 -10.36 -15.87
C MET A 21 1.05 -9.04 -15.45
N ILE A 22 1.81 -7.98 -15.19
CA ILE A 22 1.25 -6.63 -15.08
C ILE A 22 1.16 -6.06 -16.50
N ASN A 23 -0.02 -6.23 -17.13
CA ASN A 23 -0.25 -5.83 -18.52
C ASN A 23 -1.17 -4.61 -18.65
N ASP A 24 -1.76 -4.15 -17.55
CA ASP A 24 -2.57 -2.94 -17.53
C ASP A 24 -1.70 -1.72 -17.82
N LEU A 25 -1.98 -1.06 -18.94
CA LEU A 25 -1.18 0.09 -19.41
C LEU A 25 -1.27 1.29 -18.47
N GLU A 26 -2.41 1.48 -17.79
CA GLU A 26 -2.56 2.57 -16.84
C GLU A 26 -1.67 2.31 -15.61
N ILE A 27 -1.66 1.08 -15.09
CA ILE A 27 -0.78 0.68 -13.99
C ILE A 27 0.69 0.83 -14.39
N LEU A 28 1.09 0.33 -15.56
CA LEU A 28 2.48 0.49 -16.03
C LEU A 28 2.88 1.96 -16.16
N ASN A 29 1.98 2.81 -16.65
CA ASN A 29 2.23 4.24 -16.81
C ASN A 29 2.37 4.97 -15.47
N ILE A 30 1.55 4.68 -14.47
CA ILE A 30 1.69 5.32 -13.15
C ILE A 30 3.02 4.94 -12.49
N PHE A 31 3.46 3.67 -12.59
CA PHE A 31 4.78 3.26 -12.10
C PHE A 31 5.95 3.91 -12.86
N ARG A 32 5.80 4.13 -14.17
CA ARG A 32 6.82 4.80 -14.99
C ARG A 32 6.93 6.30 -14.70
N ASN A 33 5.81 6.94 -14.38
CA ASN A 33 5.76 8.39 -14.23
C ASN A 33 5.88 8.87 -12.78
N THR A 34 5.71 7.98 -11.79
CA THR A 34 5.84 8.32 -10.37
C THR A 34 7.26 7.99 -9.88
N LYS A 35 8.00 9.02 -9.50
CA LYS A 35 9.37 8.92 -9.02
C LYS A 35 9.40 8.43 -7.57
N LYS A 36 9.58 7.12 -7.35
CA LYS A 36 9.63 6.54 -6.00
C LYS A 36 10.75 7.13 -5.14
N GLU A 37 11.85 7.53 -5.77
CA GLU A 37 12.99 8.19 -5.12
C GLU A 37 12.63 9.49 -4.39
N ASP A 38 11.56 10.18 -4.80
CA ASP A 38 11.11 11.41 -4.13
C ASP A 38 10.41 11.12 -2.78
N PHE A 39 10.04 9.86 -2.54
CA PHE A 39 9.41 9.37 -1.31
C PHE A 39 10.37 8.67 -0.36
N LEU A 40 11.66 8.57 -0.71
CA LEU A 40 12.68 7.86 0.05
C LEU A 40 13.67 8.82 0.70
N LEU A 41 14.39 8.31 1.70
CA LEU A 41 15.54 8.98 2.25
C LEU A 41 16.71 8.89 1.26
N GLU A 42 17.68 9.83 1.36
CA GLU A 42 18.74 9.96 0.39
C GLU A 42 19.57 8.67 0.19
N HIS A 43 19.81 7.93 1.27
CA HIS A 43 20.62 6.69 1.24
C HIS A 43 19.92 5.50 0.59
N ASP A 44 18.59 5.57 0.36
CA ASP A 44 17.81 4.47 -0.23
C ASP A 44 17.56 4.65 -1.73
N LYS A 45 17.99 5.78 -2.30
CA LYS A 45 17.69 6.12 -3.69
C LYS A 45 18.34 5.16 -4.69
N ASP A 46 19.53 4.64 -4.41
CA ASP A 46 20.24 3.73 -5.31
C ASP A 46 19.55 2.36 -5.46
N VAL A 47 18.74 1.94 -4.48
CA VAL A 47 18.03 0.66 -4.49
C VAL A 47 16.55 0.79 -4.87
N THR A 48 16.08 2.00 -5.16
CA THR A 48 14.65 2.33 -5.40
C THR A 48 13.96 1.41 -6.38
N TYR A 49 14.65 1.03 -7.46
CA TYR A 49 14.12 0.22 -8.56
C TYR A 49 14.68 -1.19 -8.61
N SER A 50 15.41 -1.60 -7.58
CA SER A 50 15.84 -2.98 -7.38
C SER A 50 14.68 -3.87 -6.91
N ASP A 51 14.79 -5.19 -7.10
CA ASP A 51 13.76 -6.16 -6.65
C ASP A 51 13.92 -6.50 -5.17
N VAL A 52 13.92 -5.45 -4.33
CA VAL A 52 14.05 -5.56 -2.87
C VAL A 52 13.04 -4.66 -2.15
N ASP A 53 12.72 -5.02 -0.91
CA ASP A 53 11.98 -4.16 -0.02
C ASP A 53 12.87 -3.02 0.52
N ILE A 54 12.29 -1.87 0.79
CA ILE A 54 12.98 -0.69 1.32
C ILE A 54 12.43 -0.40 2.70
N SER A 55 13.26 -0.52 3.74
CA SER A 55 12.89 -0.18 5.10
C SER A 55 12.94 1.33 5.29
N LEU A 56 11.90 1.92 5.86
CA LEU A 56 11.85 3.36 6.18
C LEU A 56 12.08 3.62 7.65
N ASP A 57 11.40 2.90 8.53
CA ASP A 57 11.50 3.04 9.99
C ASP A 57 10.86 1.84 10.70
N ASN A 58 11.47 1.36 11.82
CA ASN A 58 10.89 0.43 12.81
C ASN A 58 10.11 -0.77 12.21
N ASN A 59 10.66 -1.45 11.24
CA ASN A 59 10.04 -2.54 10.47
C ASN A 59 8.91 -2.10 9.52
N ARG A 60 8.70 -0.82 9.29
CA ARG A 60 7.81 -0.31 8.24
C ARG A 60 8.61 0.10 7.02
N GLY A 61 8.07 -0.15 5.85
CA GLY A 61 8.75 0.19 4.61
C GLY A 61 7.97 -0.24 3.39
N TYR A 62 8.48 0.12 2.24
CA TYR A 62 7.90 -0.26 0.96
C TYR A 62 8.30 -1.66 0.57
N LEU A 63 7.33 -2.46 0.19
CA LEU A 63 7.59 -3.70 -0.54
C LEU A 63 8.26 -3.40 -1.88
N LYS A 64 8.89 -4.41 -2.46
CA LYS A 64 9.40 -4.32 -3.82
C LYS A 64 8.30 -3.91 -4.81
N ASN A 65 8.70 -3.20 -5.87
CA ASN A 65 7.75 -2.61 -6.82
C ASN A 65 6.80 -3.64 -7.44
N LEU A 66 7.28 -4.86 -7.68
CA LEU A 66 6.45 -5.95 -8.20
C LEU A 66 5.27 -6.29 -7.25
N HIS A 67 5.51 -6.44 -5.95
CA HIS A 67 4.44 -6.78 -5.00
C HIS A 67 3.40 -5.66 -4.89
N ILE A 68 3.85 -4.40 -4.88
CA ILE A 68 2.95 -3.23 -4.90
C ILE A 68 2.09 -3.26 -6.17
N ALA A 69 2.71 -3.48 -7.34
CA ALA A 69 2.00 -3.55 -8.60
C ALA A 69 1.00 -4.71 -8.67
N GLN A 70 1.35 -5.88 -8.13
CA GLN A 70 0.46 -7.04 -8.06
C GLN A 70 -0.77 -6.78 -7.18
N LEU A 71 -0.61 -6.13 -6.01
CA LEU A 71 -1.72 -5.72 -5.15
C LEU A 71 -2.64 -4.73 -5.88
N ILE A 72 -2.09 -3.68 -6.48
CA ILE A 72 -2.85 -2.67 -7.23
C ILE A 72 -3.58 -3.31 -8.41
N ASN A 73 -2.91 -4.16 -9.19
CA ASN A 73 -3.51 -4.85 -10.32
C ASN A 73 -4.66 -5.78 -9.90
N SER A 74 -4.50 -6.47 -8.74
CA SER A 74 -5.53 -7.38 -8.21
C SER A 74 -6.75 -6.65 -7.65
N ALA A 75 -6.58 -5.40 -7.22
CA ALA A 75 -7.66 -4.57 -6.71
C ALA A 75 -8.71 -4.24 -7.78
N LYS A 76 -8.31 -4.16 -9.07
CA LYS A 76 -9.18 -3.74 -10.17
C LYS A 76 -9.92 -2.45 -9.83
N ILE A 77 -9.13 -1.43 -9.54
CA ILE A 77 -9.60 -0.10 -9.13
C ILE A 77 -10.38 0.55 -10.28
N LYS A 78 -11.47 1.23 -9.95
CA LYS A 78 -12.29 2.00 -10.89
C LYS A 78 -12.16 3.49 -10.60
N LYS A 79 -12.36 4.33 -11.60
CA LYS A 79 -12.22 5.80 -11.48
C LYS A 79 -13.15 6.44 -10.46
N ASN A 80 -14.27 5.82 -10.13
CA ASN A 80 -15.23 6.30 -9.12
C ASN A 80 -15.06 5.64 -7.75
N ASP A 81 -14.07 4.76 -7.55
CA ASP A 81 -13.84 4.11 -6.27
C ASP A 81 -13.31 5.11 -5.23
N LYS A 82 -13.74 4.91 -3.98
CA LYS A 82 -13.17 5.55 -2.79
C LYS A 82 -12.30 4.55 -2.06
N ILE A 83 -11.05 4.91 -1.85
CA ILE A 83 -10.04 4.03 -1.25
C ILE A 83 -9.69 4.51 0.15
N LEU A 84 -9.68 3.60 1.13
CA LEU A 84 -9.05 3.77 2.42
C LEU A 84 -7.67 3.09 2.36
N HIS A 85 -6.60 3.87 2.47
CA HIS A 85 -5.23 3.35 2.53
C HIS A 85 -4.70 3.47 3.95
N ILE A 86 -4.40 2.35 4.59
CA ILE A 86 -3.93 2.30 5.98
C ILE A 86 -2.42 2.07 6.00
N GLY A 87 -1.69 2.98 6.63
CA GLY A 87 -0.24 2.96 6.68
C GLY A 87 0.41 3.62 5.48
N GLY A 88 0.01 4.87 5.18
CA GLY A 88 0.44 5.61 3.99
C GLY A 88 1.94 5.91 3.89
N MET A 89 2.66 5.82 5.02
CA MET A 89 4.09 6.14 5.11
C MET A 89 4.41 7.51 4.48
N THR A 90 5.42 7.58 3.62
CA THR A 90 5.81 8.83 2.94
C THR A 90 4.99 9.12 1.67
N GLY A 91 3.98 8.26 1.34
CA GLY A 91 2.93 8.54 0.36
C GLY A 91 3.07 7.90 -1.01
N TYR A 92 4.12 7.15 -1.30
CA TYR A 92 4.33 6.59 -2.65
C TYR A 92 3.13 5.77 -3.15
N VAL A 93 2.67 4.78 -2.34
CA VAL A 93 1.54 3.94 -2.74
C VAL A 93 0.24 4.73 -2.77
N SER A 94 0.03 5.66 -1.83
CA SER A 94 -1.14 6.57 -1.84
C SER A 94 -1.24 7.37 -3.13
N VAL A 95 -0.11 7.86 -3.64
CA VAL A 95 -0.02 8.60 -4.90
C VAL A 95 -0.31 7.69 -6.10
N LEU A 96 0.21 6.47 -6.14
CA LEU A 96 -0.14 5.52 -7.19
C LEU A 96 -1.64 5.23 -7.23
N LEU A 97 -2.26 5.02 -6.05
CA LEU A 97 -3.71 4.78 -5.93
C LEU A 97 -4.53 5.98 -6.39
N SER A 98 -4.09 7.21 -6.08
CA SER A 98 -4.83 8.43 -6.40
C SER A 98 -5.02 8.68 -7.90
N TYR A 99 -4.11 8.20 -8.73
CA TYR A 99 -4.24 8.29 -10.18
C TYR A 99 -5.30 7.34 -10.75
N LEU A 100 -5.72 6.33 -9.99
CA LEU A 100 -6.63 5.27 -10.45
C LEU A 100 -8.08 5.43 -9.98
N CYS A 101 -8.33 6.26 -8.95
CA CYS A 101 -9.63 6.34 -8.27
C CYS A 101 -10.15 7.78 -8.12
N ASP A 102 -11.35 7.92 -7.57
CA ASP A 102 -11.95 9.23 -7.24
C ASP A 102 -11.25 9.88 -6.05
N ARG A 103 -11.05 9.13 -4.96
CA ARG A 103 -10.49 9.66 -3.71
C ARG A 103 -9.73 8.61 -2.93
N VAL A 104 -8.64 9.04 -2.29
CA VAL A 104 -7.88 8.25 -1.31
C VAL A 104 -7.94 8.93 0.05
N ILE A 105 -8.39 8.21 1.07
CA ILE A 105 -8.23 8.59 2.47
C ILE A 105 -7.05 7.81 3.01
N VAL A 106 -6.04 8.51 3.51
CA VAL A 106 -4.80 7.91 4.02
C VAL A 106 -4.77 8.01 5.54
N ILE A 107 -4.62 6.89 6.22
CA ILE A 107 -4.39 6.84 7.66
C ILE A 107 -2.90 6.62 7.92
N GLU A 108 -2.31 7.49 8.72
CA GLU A 108 -0.91 7.38 9.14
C GLU A 108 -0.76 7.89 10.58
N ASN A 109 0.13 7.27 11.37
CA ASN A 109 0.38 7.65 12.77
C ASN A 109 1.77 8.25 13.01
N ASN A 110 2.69 8.10 12.06
CA ASN A 110 4.03 8.67 12.17
C ASN A 110 4.05 10.10 11.61
N LYS A 111 4.24 11.09 12.48
CA LYS A 111 4.23 12.51 12.11
C LYS A 111 5.28 12.85 11.05
N SER A 112 6.48 12.29 11.14
CA SER A 112 7.53 12.53 10.15
C SER A 112 7.15 11.99 8.76
N PHE A 113 6.46 10.86 8.70
CA PHE A 113 5.92 10.34 7.44
C PHE A 113 4.81 11.23 6.89
N ILE A 114 3.90 11.70 7.76
CA ILE A 114 2.81 12.62 7.37
C ILE A 114 3.36 13.92 6.78
N GLU A 115 4.40 14.49 7.38
CA GLU A 115 5.05 15.70 6.87
C GLU A 115 5.63 15.49 5.46
N ILE A 116 6.33 14.37 5.23
CA ILE A 116 6.88 14.02 3.92
C ILE A 116 5.75 13.76 2.92
N LEU A 117 4.72 12.99 3.32
CA LEU A 117 3.56 12.67 2.50
C LEU A 117 2.83 13.94 2.05
N ASN A 118 2.53 14.86 2.96
CA ASN A 118 1.86 16.13 2.63
C ASN A 118 2.70 16.99 1.66
N ARG A 119 4.01 17.08 1.90
CA ARG A 119 4.93 17.79 0.99
C ARG A 119 4.90 17.16 -0.41
N ASN A 120 4.93 15.84 -0.52
CA ASN A 120 4.91 15.14 -1.80
C ASN A 120 3.57 15.34 -2.54
N ILE A 121 2.44 15.29 -1.83
CA ILE A 121 1.11 15.58 -2.40
C ILE A 121 1.08 17.01 -2.98
N GLU A 122 1.58 17.99 -2.23
CA GLU A 122 1.61 19.40 -2.65
C GLU A 122 2.52 19.60 -3.89
N GLN A 123 3.72 19.04 -3.87
CA GLN A 123 4.67 19.12 -4.98
C GLN A 123 4.12 18.48 -6.27
N LEU A 124 3.41 17.37 -6.15
CA LEU A 124 2.78 16.67 -7.27
C LEU A 124 1.40 17.25 -7.65
N LYS A 125 0.90 18.23 -6.89
CA LYS A 125 -0.42 18.89 -7.10
C LYS A 125 -1.56 17.87 -7.13
N ILE A 126 -1.55 16.91 -6.19
CA ILE A 126 -2.59 15.89 -6.08
C ILE A 126 -3.70 16.43 -5.18
N GLU A 127 -4.93 16.47 -5.69
CA GLU A 127 -6.07 17.09 -5.02
C GLU A 127 -7.04 16.08 -4.38
N ASN A 128 -6.93 14.79 -4.74
CA ASN A 128 -7.86 13.74 -4.32
C ASN A 128 -7.33 12.84 -3.20
N ILE A 129 -6.27 13.26 -2.48
CA ILE A 129 -5.77 12.57 -1.28
C ILE A 129 -6.13 13.40 -0.04
N THR A 130 -6.69 12.75 0.98
CA THR A 130 -6.89 13.32 2.31
C THR A 130 -6.10 12.51 3.33
N VAL A 131 -5.24 13.16 4.10
CA VAL A 131 -4.40 12.50 5.13
C VAL A 131 -5.02 12.73 6.50
N ILE A 132 -5.16 11.64 7.27
CA ILE A 132 -5.68 11.65 8.64
C ILE A 132 -4.61 11.06 9.56
N GLU A 133 -4.15 11.86 10.53
CA GLU A 133 -3.30 11.37 11.62
C GLU A 133 -4.18 10.57 12.59
N SER A 134 -4.00 9.25 12.61
CA SER A 134 -4.72 8.36 13.52
C SER A 134 -3.92 7.08 13.77
N SER A 135 -4.25 6.33 14.82
CA SER A 135 -3.69 5.01 15.05
C SER A 135 -4.02 4.07 13.89
N LEU A 136 -3.11 3.16 13.57
CA LEU A 136 -3.28 2.22 12.47
C LEU A 136 -4.24 1.06 12.79
N ASN A 137 -4.71 0.97 14.04
CA ASN A 137 -5.61 -0.08 14.55
C ASN A 137 -7.03 0.42 14.89
N ASP A 138 -7.29 1.71 14.68
CA ASP A 138 -8.57 2.32 15.07
C ASP A 138 -9.69 1.99 14.07
N ASP A 139 -10.93 2.20 14.52
CA ASP A 139 -12.09 2.23 13.64
C ASP A 139 -12.10 3.57 12.90
N TYR A 140 -11.89 3.50 11.59
CA TYR A 140 -11.87 4.67 10.70
C TYR A 140 -13.23 4.96 10.08
N SER A 141 -14.33 4.48 10.66
CA SER A 141 -15.68 4.74 10.15
C SER A 141 -16.02 6.23 10.25
N ILE A 142 -15.43 7.00 9.38
CA ILE A 142 -15.81 8.37 9.12
C ILE A 142 -17.07 8.31 8.23
N SER A 143 -18.20 7.92 8.82
CA SER A 143 -19.56 7.99 8.23
C SER A 143 -19.78 7.33 6.84
N SER A 144 -18.84 6.63 6.26
CA SER A 144 -19.02 5.92 4.98
C SER A 144 -18.07 4.72 4.86
N THR A 145 -18.56 3.66 4.23
CA THR A 145 -17.74 2.52 3.80
C THR A 145 -16.96 2.88 2.53
N TYR A 146 -15.90 2.11 2.27
CA TYR A 146 -15.00 2.31 1.12
C TYR A 146 -15.17 1.17 0.12
N ASP A 147 -15.01 1.50 -1.17
CA ASP A 147 -15.02 0.50 -2.24
C ASP A 147 -13.79 -0.40 -2.17
N ILE A 148 -12.67 0.19 -1.72
CA ILE A 148 -11.43 -0.55 -1.49
C ILE A 148 -10.79 -0.09 -0.17
N VAL A 149 -10.44 -1.06 0.67
CA VAL A 149 -9.49 -0.87 1.77
C VAL A 149 -8.16 -1.47 1.34
N PHE A 150 -7.09 -0.70 1.45
CA PHE A 150 -5.77 -1.09 0.94
C PHE A 150 -4.73 -1.03 2.06
N ILE A 151 -4.04 -2.15 2.29
CA ILE A 151 -3.00 -2.30 3.32
C ILE A 151 -1.83 -3.03 2.67
N ASP A 152 -0.75 -2.32 2.40
CA ASP A 152 0.43 -2.83 1.69
C ASP A 152 1.59 -3.25 2.61
N ASN A 153 1.39 -3.21 3.92
CA ASN A 153 2.30 -3.80 4.90
C ASN A 153 1.63 -4.96 5.66
N PRO A 154 2.37 -6.02 6.01
CA PRO A 154 1.81 -7.15 6.71
C PRO A 154 1.12 -6.80 8.03
N VAL A 155 -0.06 -7.37 8.24
CA VAL A 155 -0.84 -7.35 9.48
C VAL A 155 -0.97 -8.77 10.04
N TYR A 156 -1.19 -8.88 11.35
CA TYR A 156 -1.34 -10.18 12.00
C TYR A 156 -2.74 -10.76 11.82
N GLU A 157 -3.73 -9.90 11.77
CA GLU A 157 -5.14 -10.28 11.64
C GLU A 157 -5.95 -9.16 10.98
N ILE A 158 -7.14 -9.49 10.54
CA ILE A 158 -8.12 -8.55 10.01
C ILE A 158 -9.22 -8.42 11.07
N SER A 159 -9.28 -7.27 11.73
CA SER A 159 -10.30 -7.01 12.75
C SER A 159 -11.69 -6.89 12.12
N GLU A 160 -12.74 -7.13 12.92
CA GLU A 160 -14.12 -6.90 12.47
C GLU A 160 -14.37 -5.41 12.15
N ASN A 161 -13.71 -4.50 12.87
CA ASN A 161 -13.77 -3.08 12.56
C ASN A 161 -13.24 -2.79 11.15
N LEU A 162 -12.11 -3.38 10.78
CA LEU A 162 -11.55 -3.23 9.44
C LEU A 162 -12.49 -3.80 8.35
N LYS A 163 -13.11 -4.95 8.62
CA LYS A 163 -14.12 -5.52 7.71
C LYS A 163 -15.33 -4.62 7.55
N SER A 164 -15.77 -3.95 8.62
CA SER A 164 -16.92 -3.04 8.58
C SER A 164 -16.69 -1.80 7.71
N GLN A 165 -15.44 -1.44 7.42
CA GLN A 165 -15.06 -0.35 6.52
C GLN A 165 -15.24 -0.72 5.03
N VAL A 166 -15.33 -2.01 4.72
CA VAL A 166 -15.42 -2.50 3.34
C VAL A 166 -16.88 -2.47 2.89
N ASN A 167 -17.17 -1.74 1.81
CA ASN A 167 -18.53 -1.67 1.23
C ASN A 167 -19.11 -3.08 1.05
N ASN A 168 -20.36 -3.29 1.48
CA ASN A 168 -21.06 -4.57 1.43
C ASN A 168 -21.55 -4.98 0.04
N SER A 169 -21.39 -4.11 -0.96
CA SER A 169 -21.73 -4.37 -2.37
C SER A 169 -20.46 -4.55 -3.21
N TYR A 170 -19.79 -5.67 -3.03
CA TYR A 170 -18.53 -6.04 -3.71
C TYR A 170 -17.33 -5.14 -3.39
N GLY A 171 -17.32 -4.50 -2.23
CA GLY A 171 -16.12 -3.83 -1.72
C GLY A 171 -14.98 -4.83 -1.49
N LYS A 172 -13.74 -4.34 -1.56
CA LYS A 172 -12.54 -5.18 -1.50
C LYS A 172 -11.60 -4.72 -0.39
N LEU A 173 -10.96 -5.67 0.25
CA LEU A 173 -9.81 -5.44 1.12
C LEU A 173 -8.59 -6.12 0.49
N LEU A 174 -7.58 -5.34 0.12
CA LEU A 174 -6.26 -5.81 -0.28
C LEU A 174 -5.37 -5.76 0.96
N THR A 175 -4.82 -6.89 1.35
CA THR A 175 -4.02 -6.97 2.57
C THR A 175 -2.98 -8.08 2.48
N ILE A 176 -2.02 -8.02 3.39
CA ILE A 176 -0.97 -9.01 3.54
C ILE A 176 -1.06 -9.58 4.96
N LEU A 177 -1.30 -10.87 5.10
CA LEU A 177 -1.41 -11.54 6.38
C LEU A 177 -0.09 -12.22 6.75
N LYS A 178 0.46 -11.84 7.89
CA LYS A 178 1.69 -12.41 8.44
C LYS A 178 1.45 -13.85 8.89
N GLN A 179 2.27 -14.77 8.41
CA GLN A 179 2.22 -16.19 8.79
C GLN A 179 3.28 -16.51 9.85
N ASN A 180 4.46 -15.93 9.71
CA ASN A 180 5.58 -16.01 10.64
C ASN A 180 6.53 -14.81 10.40
N ASP A 181 7.71 -14.83 11.01
CA ASP A 181 8.64 -13.68 10.95
C ASP A 181 9.12 -13.31 9.55
N TYR A 182 9.06 -14.23 8.59
CA TYR A 182 9.61 -14.04 7.24
C TYR A 182 8.56 -14.18 6.13
N LEU A 183 7.54 -15.02 6.35
CA LEU A 183 6.51 -15.32 5.37
C LEU A 183 5.20 -14.63 5.71
N SER A 184 4.70 -13.91 4.75
CA SER A 184 3.35 -13.35 4.74
C SER A 184 2.65 -13.74 3.44
N LYS A 185 1.33 -13.62 3.39
CA LYS A 185 0.52 -13.95 2.22
C LYS A 185 -0.37 -12.79 1.85
N ALA A 186 -0.32 -12.39 0.60
CA ALA A 186 -1.20 -11.37 0.05
C ALA A 186 -2.56 -11.95 -0.31
N TYR A 187 -3.62 -11.23 0.07
CA TYR A 187 -5.01 -11.61 -0.19
C TYR A 187 -5.79 -10.43 -0.77
N LYS A 188 -6.71 -10.78 -1.67
CA LYS A 188 -7.87 -9.95 -1.99
C LYS A 188 -9.09 -10.56 -1.30
N ILE A 189 -9.76 -9.77 -0.47
CA ILE A 189 -10.95 -10.18 0.26
C ILE A 189 -12.10 -9.35 -0.26
N THR A 190 -13.14 -10.03 -0.77
CA THR A 190 -14.33 -9.36 -1.34
C THR A 190 -15.49 -9.52 -0.37
N ASN A 191 -16.14 -8.40 -0.06
CA ASN A 191 -17.34 -8.36 0.76
C ASN A 191 -18.58 -8.33 -0.13
N PHE A 192 -19.47 -9.29 0.05
CA PHE A 192 -20.81 -9.29 -0.54
C PHE A 192 -21.83 -9.60 0.55
N GLU A 193 -22.69 -8.64 0.86
CA GLU A 193 -23.73 -8.76 1.91
C GLU A 193 -23.17 -9.27 3.25
N ASN A 194 -22.01 -8.75 3.68
CA ASN A 194 -21.24 -9.16 4.86
C ASN A 194 -20.68 -10.59 4.81
N ASN A 195 -20.70 -11.22 3.64
CA ASN A 195 -19.98 -12.47 3.40
C ASN A 195 -18.62 -12.17 2.77
N PHE A 196 -17.55 -12.64 3.40
CA PHE A 196 -16.18 -12.36 2.99
C PHE A 196 -15.56 -13.56 2.29
N SER A 197 -15.22 -13.41 1.02
CA SER A 197 -14.49 -14.40 0.23
C SER A 197 -13.02 -14.03 0.13
N TYR A 198 -12.13 -15.00 0.37
CA TYR A 198 -10.68 -14.82 0.39
C TYR A 198 -10.06 -15.42 -0.86
N GLU A 199 -9.35 -14.60 -1.63
CA GLU A 199 -8.56 -15.01 -2.78
C GLU A 199 -7.07 -14.82 -2.44
N PHE A 200 -6.31 -15.91 -2.39
CA PHE A 200 -4.86 -15.87 -2.26
C PHE A 200 -4.25 -15.29 -3.55
N LEU A 201 -3.32 -14.36 -3.42
CA LEU A 201 -2.66 -13.71 -4.55
C LEU A 201 -1.23 -14.22 -4.74
N PHE A 202 -0.37 -14.04 -3.74
CA PHE A 202 1.04 -14.43 -3.78
C PHE A 202 1.66 -14.44 -2.38
N ASP A 203 2.80 -15.12 -2.26
CA ASP A 203 3.63 -15.10 -1.05
C ASP A 203 4.51 -13.84 -1.00
N VAL A 204 4.69 -13.30 0.21
CA VAL A 204 5.50 -12.11 0.48
C VAL A 204 6.56 -12.46 1.52
N PHE A 205 7.82 -12.40 1.13
CA PHE A 205 8.95 -12.61 2.03
C PHE A 205 9.49 -11.26 2.48
N THR A 206 9.04 -10.79 3.64
CA THR A 206 9.39 -9.48 4.18
C THR A 206 9.51 -9.49 5.69
N LYS A 207 10.33 -8.59 6.22
CA LYS A 207 10.37 -8.27 7.65
C LYS A 207 9.49 -7.07 8.00
N ASN A 208 8.97 -6.38 6.98
CA ASN A 208 8.07 -5.25 7.20
C ASN A 208 6.77 -5.71 7.85
N GLU A 209 6.18 -4.85 8.65
CA GLU A 209 4.87 -5.04 9.29
C GLU A 209 4.21 -3.67 9.52
N LEU A 210 2.89 -3.62 9.47
CA LEU A 210 2.16 -2.36 9.65
C LEU A 210 2.30 -1.83 11.08
N TYR A 211 2.23 -2.73 12.06
CA TYR A 211 2.40 -2.45 13.49
C TYR A 211 2.93 -3.70 14.20
N LYS A 212 3.58 -3.51 15.33
CA LYS A 212 4.07 -4.62 16.15
C LYS A 212 2.92 -5.31 16.86
N LYS A 213 2.96 -6.64 16.91
CA LYS A 213 2.05 -7.41 17.74
C LYS A 213 2.25 -7.05 19.20
N ILE A 214 1.18 -6.64 19.88
CA ILE A 214 1.20 -6.44 21.32
C ILE A 214 1.21 -7.82 21.97
N GLU A 215 2.36 -8.25 22.48
CA GLU A 215 2.41 -9.43 23.33
C GLU A 215 1.67 -9.15 24.64
N THR A 216 0.51 -9.75 24.82
CA THR A 216 -0.14 -9.81 26.14
C THR A 216 0.74 -10.68 27.05
N ARG A 217 1.64 -10.05 27.80
CA ARG A 217 2.33 -10.74 28.88
C ARG A 217 1.29 -11.07 29.95
N PHE A 218 0.95 -12.34 30.07
CA PHE A 218 0.29 -12.84 31.27
C PHE A 218 1.27 -12.66 32.44
N ILE A 219 0.98 -11.72 33.33
CA ILE A 219 1.66 -11.62 34.63
C ILE A 219 0.94 -12.62 35.52
N PHE A 220 1.63 -13.71 35.87
CA PHE A 220 1.18 -14.67 36.86
C PHE A 220 1.44 -14.13 38.26
#